data_89ac0a43641123ff5a6fc57ed1ad5044
#
_entry.id   89ac0a43641123ff5a6fc57ed1ad5044
#
_cell.length_a   1.000
_cell.length_b   1.000
_cell.length_c   1.000
_cell.angle_alpha   90.00
_cell.angle_beta   90.00
_cell.angle_gamma   90.00
#
_symmetry.space_group_name_H-M   'P 1'
#
loop_
_entity.id
_entity.type
_entity.pdbx_description
1 polymer ?
#
loop_
_entity_poly.entity_id
_entity_poly.type
_entity_poly.pdbx_seq_one_letter_code
_entity_poly.pdbx_strand_id
1 'polypeptide(L)'
;MKEIYKFRIKEKRMFISGIVLLLILFVSWFFESYFAEVMFFMDYDAPDLVKNAKEIMLHDILTWERYIDSAMRYVVNFFPAFAVFPALPFLQERKSYFVMGANRFSKYQMECMKAIVVYSLKSGVTIGGAFTIFGVIGSFFMHPSVYNIGGFASVFPDNFYIRHPLWFFLFMTWTGYFSFGIVFGLLACGLSFIFEKEIYIFIAALFFYIGETYMGYIFNFLPLKISESVVAFNTLYSTGEIFIPIITLFIIDVILITYEMKKQRGFIDD
;
A
#
# COMPACT_ATOMS: atom_id res chain seq x y z
N MET A 1 -28.31 7.78 10.29
CA MET A 1 -27.43 6.73 9.74
C MET A 1 -27.02 6.95 8.28
N LYS A 2 -27.93 7.17 7.32
CA LYS A 2 -27.56 7.38 5.90
C LYS A 2 -26.63 8.58 5.66
N GLU A 3 -26.75 9.68 6.41
CA GLU A 3 -25.89 10.87 6.26
C GLU A 3 -24.48 10.66 6.78
N ILE A 4 -24.29 9.88 7.86
CA ILE A 4 -22.98 9.55 8.41
C ILE A 4 -22.20 8.68 7.42
N TYR A 5 -22.84 7.72 6.77
CA TYR A 5 -22.22 6.94 5.69
C TYR A 5 -21.81 7.83 4.50
N LYS A 6 -22.62 8.83 4.12
CA LYS A 6 -22.27 9.78 3.08
C LYS A 6 -21.07 10.66 3.44
N PHE A 7 -20.97 11.07 4.72
CA PHE A 7 -19.83 11.85 5.21
C PHE A 7 -18.54 11.02 5.19
N ARG A 8 -18.58 9.76 5.66
CA ARG A 8 -17.45 8.84 5.62
C ARG A 8 -16.90 8.61 4.22
N ILE A 9 -17.75 8.56 3.19
CA ILE A 9 -17.34 8.31 1.80
C ILE A 9 -16.70 9.55 1.14
N LYS A 10 -17.10 10.78 1.52
CA LYS A 10 -16.68 12.04 0.88
C LYS A 10 -15.39 12.65 1.45
N GLU A 11 -14.57 11.91 2.13
CA GLU A 11 -13.43 12.45 2.84
C GLU A 11 -12.26 12.82 1.92
N LYS A 12 -11.83 14.07 1.99
CA LYS A 12 -10.72 14.63 1.20
C LYS A 12 -9.39 13.91 1.40
N ARG A 13 -9.16 13.32 2.59
CA ARG A 13 -7.88 12.67 2.95
C ARG A 13 -7.56 11.45 2.07
N MET A 14 -8.56 10.68 1.68
CA MET A 14 -8.40 9.58 0.74
C MET A 14 -7.83 10.06 -0.61
N PHE A 15 -8.44 11.11 -1.17
CA PHE A 15 -7.99 11.68 -2.44
C PHE A 15 -6.60 12.30 -2.34
N ILE A 16 -6.33 13.06 -1.26
CA ILE A 16 -5.01 13.67 -1.04
C ILE A 16 -3.94 12.58 -0.95
N SER A 17 -4.16 11.53 -0.15
CA SER A 17 -3.22 10.42 -0.02
C SER A 17 -2.97 9.72 -1.36
N GLY A 18 -4.02 9.44 -2.13
CA GLY A 18 -3.91 8.80 -3.44
C GLY A 18 -3.15 9.66 -4.45
N ILE A 19 -3.41 10.98 -4.49
CA ILE A 19 -2.70 11.91 -5.38
C ILE A 19 -1.22 12.01 -4.98
N VAL A 20 -0.92 12.15 -3.69
CA VAL A 20 0.47 12.24 -3.21
C VAL A 20 1.22 10.95 -3.50
N LEU A 21 0.62 9.79 -3.26
CA LEU A 21 1.20 8.50 -3.63
C LEU A 21 1.48 8.43 -5.13
N LEU A 22 0.52 8.80 -5.97
CA LEU A 22 0.68 8.79 -7.43
C LEU A 22 1.82 9.70 -7.88
N LEU A 23 1.92 10.90 -7.32
CA LEU A 23 3.01 11.83 -7.63
C LEU A 23 4.38 11.26 -7.23
N ILE A 24 4.48 10.63 -6.04
CA ILE A 24 5.74 10.05 -5.58
C ILE A 24 6.11 8.84 -6.45
N LEU A 25 5.16 8.02 -6.89
CA LEU A 25 5.42 6.93 -7.84
C LEU A 25 6.04 7.45 -9.14
N PHE A 26 5.50 8.53 -9.72
CA PHE A 26 6.06 9.13 -10.93
C PHE A 26 7.43 9.76 -10.69
N VAL A 27 7.61 10.47 -9.59
CA VAL A 27 8.91 11.08 -9.24
C VAL A 27 9.96 10.00 -9.02
N SER A 28 9.64 8.94 -8.27
CA SER A 28 10.53 7.83 -8.05
C SER A 28 10.91 7.15 -9.37
N TRP A 29 9.92 6.81 -10.19
CA TRP A 29 10.19 6.24 -11.52
C TRP A 29 11.09 7.14 -12.36
N PHE A 30 10.78 8.43 -12.44
CA PHE A 30 11.52 9.37 -13.29
C PHE A 30 13.00 9.44 -12.95
N PHE A 31 13.37 9.39 -11.67
CA PHE A 31 14.76 9.46 -11.23
C PHE A 31 15.42 8.08 -11.11
N GLU A 32 14.75 7.11 -10.52
CA GLU A 32 15.36 5.80 -10.21
C GLU A 32 15.40 4.83 -11.41
N SER A 33 14.62 5.09 -12.47
CA SER A 33 14.71 4.31 -13.71
C SER A 33 15.85 4.71 -14.62
N TYR A 34 16.60 5.75 -14.30
CA TYR A 34 17.55 6.45 -15.18
C TYR A 34 16.89 7.16 -16.37
N PHE A 35 15.57 7.29 -16.40
CA PHE A 35 14.88 7.97 -17.49
C PHE A 35 15.32 9.44 -17.63
N ALA A 36 15.42 10.15 -16.49
CA ALA A 36 15.89 11.54 -16.48
C ALA A 36 17.32 11.67 -17.02
N GLU A 37 18.20 10.76 -16.64
CA GLU A 37 19.61 10.76 -17.06
C GLU A 37 19.73 10.55 -18.57
N VAL A 38 19.08 9.50 -19.09
CA VAL A 38 19.09 9.17 -20.51
C VAL A 38 18.43 10.26 -21.37
N MET A 39 17.38 10.90 -20.86
CA MET A 39 16.68 11.93 -21.65
C MET A 39 17.37 13.29 -21.67
N PHE A 40 18.03 13.70 -20.56
CA PHE A 40 18.41 15.10 -20.38
C PHE A 40 19.91 15.30 -20.06
N PHE A 41 20.62 14.30 -19.54
CA PHE A 41 21.97 14.51 -19.00
C PHE A 41 23.05 13.72 -19.73
N MET A 42 22.70 12.73 -20.54
CA MET A 42 23.67 11.89 -21.24
C MET A 42 24.18 12.56 -22.50
N ASP A 43 25.52 12.54 -22.69
CA ASP A 43 26.19 13.00 -23.91
C ASP A 43 26.20 11.86 -24.94
N TYR A 44 25.41 11.99 -26.00
CA TYR A 44 25.29 11.02 -27.09
C TYR A 44 26.29 11.23 -28.22
N ASP A 45 27.07 12.30 -28.21
CA ASP A 45 28.09 12.58 -29.19
C ASP A 45 29.45 11.95 -28.83
N ALA A 46 29.50 11.23 -27.69
CA ALA A 46 30.69 10.53 -27.24
C ALA A 46 31.12 9.43 -28.25
N PRO A 47 32.43 9.34 -28.60
CA PRO A 47 32.93 8.48 -29.69
C PRO A 47 32.83 6.97 -29.40
N ASP A 48 32.59 6.59 -28.16
CA ASP A 48 32.42 5.22 -27.69
C ASP A 48 30.97 4.72 -27.78
N LEU A 49 30.02 5.61 -28.08
CA LEU A 49 28.60 5.25 -28.20
C LEU A 49 28.19 4.86 -29.65
N VAL A 50 27.33 3.87 -29.77
CA VAL A 50 26.70 3.53 -31.05
C VAL A 50 25.70 4.61 -31.47
N LYS A 51 25.50 4.80 -32.76
CA LYS A 51 24.66 5.88 -33.32
C LYS A 51 23.21 5.91 -32.80
N ASN A 52 22.67 4.76 -32.36
CA ASN A 52 21.33 4.61 -31.82
C ASN A 52 21.30 4.28 -30.31
N ALA A 53 22.37 4.66 -29.60
CA ALA A 53 22.51 4.38 -28.16
C ALA A 53 21.30 4.89 -27.35
N LYS A 54 20.79 6.09 -27.65
CA LYS A 54 19.62 6.66 -26.98
C LYS A 54 18.37 5.80 -27.14
N GLU A 55 18.09 5.32 -28.34
CA GLU A 55 16.92 4.48 -28.61
C GLU A 55 17.00 3.13 -27.89
N ILE A 56 18.19 2.51 -27.89
CA ILE A 56 18.44 1.24 -27.20
C ILE A 56 18.24 1.44 -25.68
N MET A 57 18.84 2.47 -25.10
CA MET A 57 18.73 2.74 -23.66
C MET A 57 17.29 3.07 -23.25
N LEU A 58 16.57 3.86 -24.05
CA LEU A 58 15.15 4.14 -23.79
C LEU A 58 14.31 2.88 -23.87
N HIS A 59 14.58 2.01 -24.85
CA HIS A 59 13.87 0.75 -24.94
C HIS A 59 14.09 -0.12 -23.69
N ASP A 60 15.31 -0.20 -23.15
CA ASP A 60 15.60 -0.96 -21.94
C ASP A 60 14.99 -0.36 -20.66
N ILE A 61 14.84 0.98 -20.61
CA ILE A 61 14.26 1.68 -19.48
C ILE A 61 12.73 1.61 -19.48
N LEU A 62 12.10 1.63 -20.66
CA LEU A 62 10.64 1.62 -20.80
C LEU A 62 10.05 0.20 -20.69
N THR A 63 10.58 -0.63 -19.81
CA THR A 63 10.03 -1.94 -19.48
C THR A 63 9.09 -1.87 -18.28
N TRP A 64 8.05 -2.72 -18.23
CA TRP A 64 7.11 -2.79 -17.13
C TRP A 64 7.78 -3.09 -15.79
N GLU A 65 8.74 -4.00 -15.79
CA GLU A 65 9.46 -4.40 -14.59
C GLU A 65 10.24 -3.22 -14.01
N ARG A 66 10.97 -2.50 -14.84
CA ARG A 66 11.73 -1.33 -14.41
C ARG A 66 10.83 -0.16 -14.01
N TYR A 67 9.69 0.01 -14.71
CA TYR A 67 8.69 1.01 -14.39
C TYR A 67 8.16 0.86 -12.97
N ILE A 68 7.75 -0.36 -12.61
CA ILE A 68 7.18 -0.64 -11.30
C ILE A 68 8.26 -0.69 -10.20
N ASP A 69 9.37 -1.37 -10.44
CA ASP A 69 10.45 -1.52 -9.45
C ASP A 69 11.04 -0.16 -9.06
N SER A 70 11.38 0.67 -10.05
CA SER A 70 11.92 2.01 -9.79
C SER A 70 10.90 2.94 -9.11
N ALA A 71 9.61 2.86 -9.46
CA ALA A 71 8.57 3.61 -8.79
C ALA A 71 8.44 3.25 -7.31
N MET A 72 8.67 1.98 -6.96
CA MET A 72 8.58 1.50 -5.58
C MET A 72 9.75 1.90 -4.69
N ARG A 73 10.90 2.29 -5.23
CA ARG A 73 12.12 2.57 -4.45
C ARG A 73 11.95 3.62 -3.37
N TYR A 74 11.29 4.74 -3.67
CA TYR A 74 11.00 5.76 -2.66
C TYR A 74 9.77 5.40 -1.82
N VAL A 75 8.79 4.75 -2.43
CA VAL A 75 7.51 4.47 -1.82
C VAL A 75 7.62 3.40 -0.74
N VAL A 76 8.43 2.35 -0.94
CA VAL A 76 8.48 1.19 -0.04
C VAL A 76 8.73 1.56 1.42
N ASN A 77 9.60 2.54 1.67
CA ASN A 77 9.95 2.96 3.03
C ASN A 77 8.83 3.71 3.75
N PHE A 78 7.95 4.38 3.01
CA PHE A 78 6.86 5.21 3.54
C PHE A 78 5.48 4.67 3.16
N PHE A 79 5.42 3.48 2.59
CA PHE A 79 4.19 2.91 2.05
C PHE A 79 3.03 2.90 3.06
N PRO A 80 3.25 2.54 4.34
CA PRO A 80 2.20 2.59 5.36
C PRO A 80 1.58 3.98 5.55
N ALA A 81 2.34 5.05 5.32
CA ALA A 81 1.83 6.41 5.49
C ALA A 81 0.60 6.68 4.62
N PHE A 82 0.61 6.16 3.39
CA PHE A 82 -0.49 6.32 2.43
C PHE A 82 -1.72 5.49 2.78
N ALA A 83 -1.54 4.39 3.51
CA ALA A 83 -2.63 3.57 4.03
C ALA A 83 -3.22 4.14 5.34
N VAL A 84 -2.38 4.63 6.23
CA VAL A 84 -2.77 5.16 7.54
C VAL A 84 -3.53 6.46 7.41
N PHE A 85 -3.08 7.38 6.57
CA PHE A 85 -3.66 8.73 6.44
C PHE A 85 -5.17 8.75 6.12
N PRO A 86 -5.71 7.91 5.22
CA PRO A 86 -7.15 7.80 5.00
C PRO A 86 -7.95 7.24 6.18
N ALA A 87 -7.29 6.50 7.09
CA ALA A 87 -7.94 5.90 8.26
C ALA A 87 -7.94 6.80 9.50
N LEU A 88 -7.07 7.83 9.58
CA LEU A 88 -6.95 8.73 10.74
C LEU A 88 -8.26 9.37 11.21
N PRO A 89 -9.23 9.73 10.33
CA PRO A 89 -10.48 10.32 10.77
C PRO A 89 -11.33 9.40 11.65
N PHE A 90 -11.08 8.11 11.66
CA PHE A 90 -11.71 7.20 12.62
C PHE A 90 -11.43 7.62 14.08
N LEU A 91 -10.25 8.18 14.39
CA LEU A 91 -9.93 8.72 15.71
C LEU A 91 -10.92 9.82 16.12
N GLN A 92 -11.24 10.75 15.21
CA GLN A 92 -12.16 11.85 15.49
C GLN A 92 -13.59 11.32 15.66
N GLU A 93 -14.00 10.37 14.82
CA GLU A 93 -15.30 9.72 14.94
C GLU A 93 -15.42 8.92 16.24
N ARG A 94 -14.37 8.22 16.65
CA ARG A 94 -14.31 7.51 17.92
C ARG A 94 -14.48 8.46 19.12
N LYS A 95 -13.76 9.57 19.12
CA LYS A 95 -13.80 10.55 20.22
C LYS A 95 -15.10 11.33 20.30
N SER A 96 -15.82 11.51 19.23
CA SER A 96 -17.06 12.28 19.18
C SER A 96 -18.30 11.38 19.13
N TYR A 97 -18.55 10.78 17.99
CA TYR A 97 -19.78 10.03 17.71
C TYR A 97 -19.93 8.79 18.58
N PHE A 98 -18.85 7.99 18.72
CA PHE A 98 -18.93 6.75 19.48
C PHE A 98 -18.96 7.00 20.99
N VAL A 99 -18.26 8.00 21.51
CA VAL A 99 -18.33 8.36 22.93
C VAL A 99 -19.74 8.87 23.30
N MET A 100 -20.32 9.76 22.48
CA MET A 100 -21.68 10.26 22.71
C MET A 100 -22.76 9.18 22.52
N GLY A 101 -22.50 8.20 21.67
CA GLY A 101 -23.43 7.13 21.34
C GLY A 101 -23.31 5.89 22.22
N ALA A 102 -22.29 5.79 23.07
CA ALA A 102 -21.99 4.58 23.83
C ALA A 102 -23.20 4.07 24.61
N ASN A 103 -23.93 4.98 25.28
CA ASN A 103 -25.15 4.64 26.05
C ASN A 103 -26.43 4.57 25.21
N ARG A 104 -26.35 4.92 23.90
CA ARG A 104 -27.55 4.98 23.02
C ARG A 104 -27.60 3.85 22.01
N PHE A 105 -26.45 3.21 21.73
CA PHE A 105 -26.37 2.14 20.76
C PHE A 105 -26.56 0.78 21.43
N SER A 106 -27.66 0.11 21.16
CA SER A 106 -27.89 -1.28 21.61
C SER A 106 -26.82 -2.27 21.04
N LYS A 107 -26.10 -1.88 20.00
CA LYS A 107 -25.08 -2.67 19.31
C LYS A 107 -23.82 -1.86 19.02
N TYR A 108 -23.32 -1.15 20.04
CA TYR A 108 -22.15 -0.27 19.94
C TYR A 108 -20.94 -0.91 19.23
N GLN A 109 -20.57 -2.11 19.67
CA GLN A 109 -19.41 -2.81 19.09
C GLN A 109 -19.58 -3.09 17.59
N MET A 110 -20.80 -3.45 17.16
CA MET A 110 -21.07 -3.72 15.75
C MET A 110 -20.96 -2.43 14.90
N GLU A 111 -21.44 -1.29 15.40
CA GLU A 111 -21.34 -0.02 14.68
C GLU A 111 -19.89 0.46 14.62
N CYS A 112 -19.11 0.25 15.68
CA CYS A 112 -17.67 0.55 15.70
C CYS A 112 -16.92 -0.33 14.69
N MET A 113 -17.17 -1.64 14.66
CA MET A 113 -16.57 -2.57 13.68
C MET A 113 -16.91 -2.19 12.24
N LYS A 114 -18.16 -1.81 11.96
CA LYS A 114 -18.53 -1.30 10.62
C LYS A 114 -17.71 -0.07 10.21
N ALA A 115 -17.50 0.85 11.15
CA ALA A 115 -16.67 2.02 10.89
C ALA A 115 -15.21 1.62 10.58
N ILE A 116 -14.61 0.75 11.39
CA ILE A 116 -13.27 0.23 11.19
C ILE A 116 -13.12 -0.40 9.81
N VAL A 117 -14.04 -1.28 9.41
CA VAL A 117 -14.03 -1.91 8.08
C VAL A 117 -14.11 -0.86 6.97
N VAL A 118 -14.98 0.15 7.10
CA VAL A 118 -15.10 1.22 6.09
C VAL A 118 -13.79 2.01 5.95
N TYR A 119 -13.15 2.38 7.06
CA TYR A 119 -11.89 3.14 7.03
C TYR A 119 -10.72 2.31 6.49
N SER A 120 -10.66 1.03 6.83
CA SER A 120 -9.65 0.11 6.28
C SER A 120 -9.83 -0.13 4.79
N LEU A 121 -11.07 -0.31 4.32
CA LEU A 121 -11.36 -0.41 2.89
C LEU A 121 -10.99 0.87 2.13
N LYS A 122 -11.20 2.06 2.71
CA LYS A 122 -10.75 3.32 2.09
C LYS A 122 -9.23 3.34 1.91
N SER A 123 -8.48 2.88 2.90
CA SER A 123 -7.02 2.77 2.81
C SER A 123 -6.61 1.85 1.66
N GLY A 124 -7.22 0.66 1.55
CA GLY A 124 -6.99 -0.25 0.44
C GLY A 124 -7.33 0.35 -0.92
N VAL A 125 -8.53 0.96 -1.05
CA VAL A 125 -8.97 1.62 -2.30
C VAL A 125 -8.08 2.80 -2.67
N THR A 126 -7.57 3.55 -1.70
CA THR A 126 -6.63 4.66 -1.96
C THR A 126 -5.36 4.15 -2.65
N ILE A 127 -4.76 3.11 -2.10
CA ILE A 127 -3.55 2.51 -2.65
C ILE A 127 -3.86 1.83 -3.99
N GLY A 128 -4.84 0.94 -4.03
CA GLY A 128 -5.23 0.24 -5.25
C GLY A 128 -5.61 1.19 -6.39
N GLY A 129 -6.30 2.29 -6.07
CA GLY A 129 -6.66 3.33 -7.05
C GLY A 129 -5.45 4.07 -7.60
N ALA A 130 -4.52 4.49 -6.75
CA ALA A 130 -3.29 5.19 -7.18
C ALA A 130 -2.44 4.30 -8.10
N PHE A 131 -2.21 3.04 -7.71
CA PHE A 131 -1.47 2.09 -8.55
C PHE A 131 -2.21 1.72 -9.83
N THR A 132 -3.55 1.66 -9.81
CA THR A 132 -4.34 1.45 -11.04
C THR A 132 -4.12 2.58 -12.03
N ILE A 133 -4.20 3.84 -11.57
CA ILE A 133 -3.96 5.01 -12.44
C ILE A 133 -2.52 4.98 -12.96
N PHE A 134 -1.54 4.71 -12.09
CA PHE A 134 -0.14 4.59 -12.46
C PHE A 134 0.07 3.51 -13.53
N GLY A 135 -0.48 2.31 -13.34
CA GLY A 135 -0.40 1.22 -14.30
C GLY A 135 -1.09 1.53 -15.64
N VAL A 136 -2.27 2.15 -15.61
CA VAL A 136 -2.97 2.57 -16.85
C VAL A 136 -2.12 3.56 -17.63
N ILE A 137 -1.50 4.55 -16.97
CA ILE A 137 -0.60 5.49 -17.66
C ILE A 137 0.63 4.76 -18.21
N GLY A 138 1.24 3.85 -17.44
CA GLY A 138 2.36 3.03 -17.91
C GLY A 138 2.02 2.20 -19.15
N SER A 139 0.79 1.71 -19.26
CA SER A 139 0.37 0.87 -20.39
C SER A 139 0.44 1.54 -21.77
N PHE A 140 0.54 2.86 -21.84
CA PHE A 140 0.71 3.59 -23.09
C PHE A 140 2.15 3.66 -23.57
N PHE A 141 3.13 3.42 -22.68
CA PHE A 141 4.54 3.66 -22.98
C PHE A 141 5.44 2.47 -22.68
N MET A 142 5.01 1.58 -21.76
CA MET A 142 5.82 0.46 -21.28
C MET A 142 5.54 -0.81 -22.08
N HIS A 143 6.60 -1.58 -22.33
CA HIS A 143 6.51 -2.90 -22.93
C HIS A 143 7.00 -3.98 -21.93
N PRO A 144 6.48 -5.23 -22.02
CA PRO A 144 6.96 -6.31 -21.17
C PRO A 144 8.34 -6.77 -21.62
N SER A 145 9.23 -7.05 -20.68
CA SER A 145 10.48 -7.75 -20.96
C SER A 145 10.33 -9.26 -20.68
N VAL A 146 11.32 -10.04 -21.10
CA VAL A 146 11.31 -11.52 -20.96
C VAL A 146 11.90 -11.97 -19.61
N TYR A 147 12.22 -11.03 -18.73
CA TYR A 147 12.85 -11.33 -17.44
C TYR A 147 11.89 -11.98 -16.44
N ASN A 148 12.47 -12.54 -15.37
CA ASN A 148 11.72 -13.21 -14.32
C ASN A 148 10.72 -12.26 -13.63
N ILE A 149 9.44 -12.58 -13.73
CA ILE A 149 8.31 -11.79 -13.22
C ILE A 149 7.86 -12.19 -11.81
N GLY A 150 8.68 -12.98 -11.11
CA GLY A 150 8.45 -13.33 -9.71
C GLY A 150 7.37 -14.37 -9.45
N GLY A 151 7.05 -14.56 -8.18
CA GLY A 151 6.13 -15.59 -7.70
C GLY A 151 4.71 -15.47 -8.26
N PHE A 152 4.22 -14.26 -8.53
CA PHE A 152 2.89 -14.05 -9.12
C PHE A 152 2.71 -14.67 -10.51
N ALA A 153 3.81 -14.93 -11.24
CA ALA A 153 3.74 -15.58 -12.53
C ALA A 153 3.07 -16.96 -12.48
N SER A 154 3.24 -17.69 -11.39
CA SER A 154 2.69 -19.04 -11.21
C SER A 154 1.17 -19.11 -11.10
N VAL A 155 0.51 -17.97 -10.87
CA VAL A 155 -0.96 -17.88 -10.78
C VAL A 155 -1.62 -17.87 -12.16
N PHE A 156 -0.87 -17.50 -13.19
CA PHE A 156 -1.39 -17.30 -14.53
C PHE A 156 -0.85 -18.34 -15.53
N PRO A 157 -1.55 -18.58 -16.64
CA PRO A 157 -1.05 -19.41 -17.73
C PRO A 157 0.28 -18.85 -18.30
N ASP A 158 1.05 -19.74 -18.92
CA ASP A 158 2.31 -19.38 -19.57
C ASP A 158 2.14 -18.20 -20.54
N ASN A 159 3.09 -17.29 -20.52
CA ASN A 159 3.11 -16.06 -21.31
C ASN A 159 1.95 -15.07 -21.08
N PHE A 160 1.14 -15.23 -20.02
CA PHE A 160 0.07 -14.29 -19.71
C PHE A 160 0.60 -12.87 -19.52
N TYR A 161 1.69 -12.70 -18.76
CA TYR A 161 2.32 -11.42 -18.51
C TYR A 161 2.75 -10.71 -19.81
N ILE A 162 3.39 -11.43 -20.72
CA ILE A 162 3.87 -10.85 -21.99
C ILE A 162 2.70 -10.36 -22.85
N ARG A 163 1.59 -11.09 -22.86
CA ARG A 163 0.39 -10.73 -23.63
C ARG A 163 -0.45 -9.64 -22.98
N HIS A 164 -0.48 -9.63 -21.65
CA HIS A 164 -1.39 -8.79 -20.87
C HIS A 164 -0.72 -8.16 -19.64
N PRO A 165 0.36 -7.37 -19.79
CA PRO A 165 1.16 -6.85 -18.68
C PRO A 165 0.34 -5.95 -17.75
N LEU A 166 -0.57 -5.13 -18.29
CA LEU A 166 -1.46 -4.30 -17.49
C LEU A 166 -2.37 -5.14 -16.58
N TRP A 167 -2.99 -6.21 -17.11
CA TRP A 167 -3.87 -7.06 -16.30
C TRP A 167 -3.11 -7.82 -15.22
N PHE A 168 -1.90 -8.27 -15.51
CA PHE A 168 -1.01 -8.86 -14.52
C PHE A 168 -0.71 -7.87 -13.39
N PHE A 169 -0.34 -6.63 -13.73
CA PHE A 169 -0.07 -5.58 -12.76
C PHE A 169 -1.31 -5.20 -11.95
N LEU A 170 -2.48 -5.08 -12.57
CA LEU A 170 -3.73 -4.81 -11.88
C LEU A 170 -4.09 -5.94 -10.90
N PHE A 171 -3.83 -7.18 -11.26
CA PHE A 171 -4.01 -8.30 -10.32
C PHE A 171 -3.11 -8.15 -9.09
N MET A 172 -1.81 -7.88 -9.26
CA MET A 172 -0.91 -7.60 -8.14
C MET A 172 -1.39 -6.41 -7.29
N THR A 173 -1.85 -5.36 -7.95
CA THR A 173 -2.36 -4.16 -7.28
C THR A 173 -3.56 -4.48 -6.37
N TRP A 174 -4.56 -5.19 -6.89
CA TRP A 174 -5.80 -5.45 -6.16
C TRP A 174 -5.73 -6.66 -5.22
N THR A 175 -4.68 -7.47 -5.29
CA THR A 175 -4.41 -8.53 -4.32
C THR A 175 -3.37 -8.10 -3.27
N GLY A 176 -2.19 -7.72 -3.67
CA GLY A 176 -1.07 -7.38 -2.78
C GLY A 176 -1.21 -5.99 -2.17
N TYR A 177 -1.14 -4.94 -2.99
CA TYR A 177 -1.11 -3.55 -2.50
C TYR A 177 -2.41 -3.11 -1.83
N PHE A 178 -3.55 -3.54 -2.37
CA PHE A 178 -4.86 -3.29 -1.76
C PHE A 178 -4.96 -3.95 -0.38
N SER A 179 -4.53 -5.21 -0.25
CA SER A 179 -4.54 -5.94 1.02
C SER A 179 -3.62 -5.30 2.05
N PHE A 180 -2.42 -4.87 1.63
CA PHE A 180 -1.53 -4.08 2.46
C PHE A 180 -2.20 -2.80 2.96
N GLY A 181 -2.89 -2.08 2.07
CA GLY A 181 -3.64 -0.88 2.43
C GLY A 181 -4.73 -1.14 3.47
N ILE A 182 -5.46 -2.25 3.34
CA ILE A 182 -6.48 -2.65 4.32
C ILE A 182 -5.85 -2.90 5.69
N VAL A 183 -4.76 -3.67 5.73
CA VAL A 183 -4.15 -4.09 7.00
C VAL A 183 -3.58 -2.88 7.73
N PHE A 184 -2.83 -1.99 7.08
CA PHE A 184 -2.37 -0.75 7.72
C PHE A 184 -3.50 0.23 8.06
N GLY A 185 -4.60 0.20 7.34
CA GLY A 185 -5.84 0.90 7.73
C GLY A 185 -6.45 0.34 9.02
N LEU A 186 -6.46 -1.01 9.18
CA LEU A 186 -6.88 -1.69 10.41
C LEU A 186 -5.95 -1.33 11.58
N LEU A 187 -4.63 -1.39 11.37
CA LEU A 187 -3.64 -0.99 12.36
C LEU A 187 -3.88 0.44 12.84
N ALA A 188 -4.10 1.39 11.93
CA ALA A 188 -4.41 2.78 12.28
C ALA A 188 -5.68 2.91 13.14
N CYS A 189 -6.73 2.16 12.79
CA CYS A 189 -7.95 2.10 13.58
C CYS A 189 -7.70 1.48 14.97
N GLY A 190 -6.93 0.39 15.06
CA GLY A 190 -6.53 -0.24 16.32
C GLY A 190 -5.72 0.71 17.21
N LEU A 191 -4.69 1.35 16.65
CA LEU A 191 -3.86 2.33 17.35
C LEU A 191 -4.66 3.55 17.81
N SER A 192 -5.75 3.88 17.15
CA SER A 192 -6.62 4.99 17.57
C SER A 192 -7.27 4.74 18.94
N PHE A 193 -7.39 3.50 19.40
CA PHE A 193 -7.86 3.20 20.76
C PHE A 193 -6.82 3.48 21.83
N ILE A 194 -5.53 3.44 21.47
CA ILE A 194 -4.39 3.63 22.36
C ILE A 194 -3.98 5.11 22.40
N PHE A 195 -3.87 5.73 21.21
CA PHE A 195 -3.38 7.10 21.08
C PHE A 195 -4.50 8.11 20.91
N GLU A 196 -4.28 9.29 21.49
CA GLU A 196 -5.25 10.38 21.43
C GLU A 196 -5.01 11.40 20.30
N LYS A 197 -3.83 11.39 19.67
CA LYS A 197 -3.45 12.34 18.62
C LYS A 197 -3.13 11.60 17.33
N GLU A 198 -3.60 12.12 16.20
CA GLU A 198 -3.38 11.53 14.88
C GLU A 198 -1.90 11.34 14.56
N ILE A 199 -1.06 12.29 14.97
CA ILE A 199 0.38 12.23 14.72
C ILE A 199 1.04 11.02 15.39
N TYR A 200 0.59 10.64 16.59
CA TYR A 200 1.14 9.46 17.28
C TYR A 200 0.73 8.15 16.59
N ILE A 201 -0.49 8.07 16.07
CA ILE A 201 -0.95 6.91 15.27
C ILE A 201 -0.10 6.78 14.03
N PHE A 202 0.12 7.88 13.31
CA PHE A 202 0.90 7.93 12.11
C PHE A 202 2.36 7.49 12.35
N ILE A 203 3.01 8.06 13.34
CA ILE A 203 4.38 7.74 13.73
C ILE A 203 4.48 6.28 14.20
N ALA A 204 3.55 5.82 15.07
CA ALA A 204 3.56 4.46 15.58
C ALA A 204 3.41 3.42 14.48
N ALA A 205 2.55 3.65 13.49
CA ALA A 205 2.38 2.74 12.35
C ALA A 205 3.64 2.66 11.47
N LEU A 206 4.34 3.78 11.25
CA LEU A 206 5.61 3.81 10.52
C LEU A 206 6.72 3.07 11.29
N PHE A 207 6.85 3.35 12.59
CA PHE A 207 7.83 2.65 13.42
C PHE A 207 7.54 1.15 13.52
N PHE A 208 6.27 0.77 13.59
CA PHE A 208 5.87 -0.62 13.56
C PHE A 208 6.32 -1.30 12.25
N TYR A 209 6.02 -0.71 11.11
CA TYR A 209 6.42 -1.23 9.80
C TYR A 209 7.93 -1.39 9.67
N ILE A 210 8.69 -0.35 10.03
CA ILE A 210 10.14 -0.37 9.97
C ILE A 210 10.69 -1.43 10.93
N GLY A 211 10.22 -1.40 12.18
CA GLY A 211 10.66 -2.35 13.22
C GLY A 211 10.36 -3.79 12.85
N GLU A 212 9.14 -4.08 12.38
CA GLU A 212 8.74 -5.42 11.94
C GLU A 212 9.62 -5.91 10.79
N THR A 213 9.81 -5.07 9.77
CA THR A 213 10.67 -5.40 8.63
C THR A 213 12.11 -5.71 9.07
N TYR A 214 12.74 -4.84 9.88
CA TYR A 214 14.11 -5.06 10.35
C TYR A 214 14.23 -6.32 11.22
N MET A 215 13.28 -6.56 12.13
CA MET A 215 13.25 -7.79 12.95
C MET A 215 13.08 -9.02 12.06
N GLY A 216 12.24 -8.95 11.04
CA GLY A 216 12.06 -10.02 10.06
C GLY A 216 13.36 -10.39 9.33
N TYR A 217 14.17 -9.41 8.98
CA TYR A 217 15.49 -9.66 8.36
C TYR A 217 16.53 -10.19 9.36
N ILE A 218 16.62 -9.61 10.56
CA ILE A 218 17.59 -10.04 11.60
C ILE A 218 17.34 -11.51 11.99
N PHE A 219 16.10 -11.89 12.22
CA PHE A 219 15.75 -13.26 12.61
C PHE A 219 15.47 -14.19 11.43
N ASN A 220 15.56 -13.70 10.20
CA ASN A 220 15.17 -14.40 8.99
C ASN A 220 13.77 -15.05 9.11
N PHE A 221 12.81 -14.31 9.67
CA PHE A 221 11.47 -14.78 9.95
C PHE A 221 10.46 -14.13 9.02
N LEU A 222 10.01 -14.88 8.01
CA LEU A 222 9.15 -14.41 6.93
C LEU A 222 7.88 -13.67 7.41
N PRO A 223 7.14 -14.13 8.44
CA PRO A 223 5.94 -13.43 8.92
C PRO A 223 6.14 -11.96 9.30
N LEU A 224 7.38 -11.54 9.61
CA LEU A 224 7.72 -10.16 9.94
C LEU A 224 8.33 -9.37 8.76
N LYS A 225 8.58 -9.98 7.61
CA LYS A 225 9.15 -9.31 6.43
C LYS A 225 8.06 -8.63 5.59
N ILE A 226 7.30 -7.71 6.19
CA ILE A 226 6.14 -7.10 5.51
C ILE A 226 6.52 -6.28 4.27
N SER A 227 7.74 -5.74 4.19
CA SER A 227 8.24 -5.06 3.00
C SER A 227 8.33 -5.97 1.78
N GLU A 228 8.57 -7.29 1.97
CA GLU A 228 8.61 -8.26 0.86
C GLU A 228 7.25 -8.43 0.18
N SER A 229 6.16 -8.20 0.90
CA SER A 229 4.81 -8.26 0.35
C SER A 229 4.49 -7.12 -0.62
N VAL A 230 5.28 -6.05 -0.64
CA VAL A 230 5.11 -4.90 -1.52
C VAL A 230 6.14 -4.82 -2.64
N VAL A 231 7.13 -5.73 -2.66
CA VAL A 231 8.08 -5.86 -3.77
C VAL A 231 7.34 -6.47 -4.97
N ALA A 232 7.25 -5.70 -6.04
CA ALA A 232 6.40 -6.01 -7.19
C ALA A 232 6.75 -7.32 -7.89
N PHE A 233 8.02 -7.51 -8.22
CA PHE A 233 8.50 -8.69 -8.93
C PHE A 233 9.39 -9.54 -8.01
N ASN A 234 8.84 -9.89 -6.84
CA ASN A 234 9.57 -10.70 -5.87
C ASN A 234 9.85 -12.09 -6.41
N THR A 235 11.12 -12.40 -6.61
CA THR A 235 11.60 -13.69 -7.13
C THR A 235 12.04 -14.66 -6.04
N LEU A 236 12.13 -14.18 -4.78
CA LEU A 236 12.61 -14.96 -3.65
C LEU A 236 11.51 -15.83 -3.03
N TYR A 237 10.26 -15.39 -3.15
CA TYR A 237 9.12 -16.01 -2.49
C TYR A 237 8.04 -16.43 -3.49
N SER A 238 7.37 -17.54 -3.19
CA SER A 238 6.18 -17.96 -3.92
C SER A 238 5.00 -17.00 -3.68
N THR A 239 3.97 -17.07 -4.51
CA THR A 239 2.76 -16.24 -4.36
C THR A 239 2.13 -16.36 -2.98
N GLY A 240 2.06 -17.58 -2.43
CA GLY A 240 1.51 -17.81 -1.08
C GLY A 240 2.36 -17.17 0.02
N GLU A 241 3.67 -17.29 -0.09
CA GLU A 241 4.62 -16.75 0.90
C GLU A 241 4.59 -15.21 0.97
N ILE A 242 4.36 -14.52 -0.13
CA ILE A 242 4.23 -13.05 -0.18
C ILE A 242 3.08 -12.55 0.70
N PHE A 243 2.01 -13.33 0.87
CA PHE A 243 0.86 -12.94 1.70
C PHE A 243 1.03 -13.29 3.19
N ILE A 244 2.02 -14.10 3.59
CA ILE A 244 2.22 -14.49 5.00
C ILE A 244 2.37 -13.27 5.92
N PRO A 245 3.21 -12.26 5.63
CA PRO A 245 3.33 -11.08 6.47
C PRO A 245 2.02 -10.29 6.58
N ILE A 246 1.29 -10.14 5.48
CA ILE A 246 -0.01 -9.44 5.45
C ILE A 246 -1.03 -10.16 6.35
N ILE A 247 -1.11 -11.50 6.27
CA ILE A 247 -2.00 -12.31 7.09
C ILE A 247 -1.60 -12.22 8.57
N THR A 248 -0.30 -12.24 8.86
CA THR A 248 0.23 -12.10 10.22
C THR A 248 -0.18 -10.76 10.83
N LEU A 249 0.03 -9.67 10.12
CA LEU A 249 -0.36 -8.34 10.58
C LEU A 249 -1.89 -8.24 10.72
N PHE A 250 -2.67 -8.80 9.80
CA PHE A 250 -4.13 -8.83 9.91
C PHE A 250 -4.59 -9.51 11.20
N ILE A 251 -3.97 -10.62 11.58
CA ILE A 251 -4.29 -11.34 12.84
C ILE A 251 -3.95 -10.46 14.04
N ILE A 252 -2.77 -9.82 14.03
CA ILE A 252 -2.34 -8.90 15.10
C ILE A 252 -3.37 -7.77 15.26
N ASP A 253 -3.80 -7.16 14.17
CA ASP A 253 -4.77 -6.06 14.17
C ASP A 253 -6.12 -6.47 14.73
N VAL A 254 -6.62 -7.65 14.34
CA VAL A 254 -7.90 -8.19 14.84
C VAL A 254 -7.81 -8.44 16.35
N ILE A 255 -6.69 -8.97 16.83
CA ILE A 255 -6.47 -9.19 18.28
C ILE A 255 -6.42 -7.84 19.01
N LEU A 256 -5.66 -6.86 18.50
CA LEU A 256 -5.52 -5.52 19.07
C LEU A 256 -6.88 -4.82 19.17
N ILE A 257 -7.63 -4.77 18.07
CA ILE A 257 -8.95 -4.12 18.01
C ILE A 257 -9.94 -4.80 18.97
N THR A 258 -9.97 -6.13 18.97
CA THR A 258 -10.88 -6.89 19.83
C THR A 258 -10.58 -6.68 21.31
N TYR A 259 -9.29 -6.69 21.67
CA TYR A 259 -8.84 -6.43 23.04
C TYR A 259 -9.22 -5.03 23.53
N GLU A 260 -8.90 -4.00 22.74
CA GLU A 260 -9.18 -2.61 23.11
C GLU A 260 -10.68 -2.30 23.17
N MET A 261 -11.49 -2.88 22.25
CA MET A 261 -12.93 -2.74 22.30
C MET A 261 -13.55 -3.38 23.55
N LYS A 262 -13.04 -4.52 24.01
CA LYS A 262 -13.50 -5.16 25.25
C LYS A 262 -13.11 -4.31 26.48
N LYS A 263 -11.89 -3.78 26.52
CA LYS A 263 -11.41 -2.91 27.58
C LYS A 263 -12.28 -1.65 27.72
N GLN A 264 -12.63 -1.00 26.60
CA GLN A 264 -13.49 0.20 26.65
C GLN A 264 -14.91 -0.11 27.14
N ARG A 265 -15.44 -1.30 26.86
CA ARG A 265 -16.75 -1.70 27.39
C ARG A 265 -16.75 -1.86 28.91
N GLY A 266 -15.70 -2.42 29.49
CA GLY A 266 -15.57 -2.53 30.95
C GLY A 266 -15.65 -1.17 31.67
N PHE A 267 -15.10 -0.11 31.05
CA PHE A 267 -15.20 1.27 31.59
C PHE A 267 -16.58 1.94 31.43
N ILE A 268 -17.48 1.38 30.62
CA ILE A 268 -18.84 1.91 30.41
C ILE A 268 -19.84 1.19 31.30
N ASP A 269 -19.58 -0.07 31.64
CA ASP A 269 -20.45 -0.92 32.47
C ASP A 269 -20.17 -0.71 33.99
N ASP A 270 -19.03 -0.09 34.38
CA ASP A 270 -18.67 0.37 35.74
C ASP A 270 -19.12 1.85 35.95
#